data_03c7c1307bd93795f3438053162dedb4
#
_entry.id   03c7c1307bd93795f3438053162dedb4
#
_cell.length_a   1.000
_cell.length_b   1.000
_cell.length_c   1.000
_cell.angle_alpha   90.00
_cell.angle_beta   90.00
_cell.angle_gamma   90.00
#
_symmetry.space_group_name_H-M   'P 1'
#
loop_
_entity.id
_entity.type
_entity.pdbx_description
1 polymer ?
#
loop_
_entity_poly.entity_id
_entity_poly.type
_entity_poly.pdbx_seq_one_letter_code
_entity_poly.pdbx_strand_id
1 'polypeptide(L)'
;EENLDQSIKLAAYVQQEMVTTAKRRDRLVKQAGFVVLYETILPSILVETGFLSNANEGAFLNSDKGQESIAKAMANAIVKYRDEFALNSLIIGPVPGKEVFSVQLFATDKTHSSTASVFKGLKPVWYEEKDGLKRYFYGEATSQASANDLRLRAVQKGFKDAFVVKKMR
;
A
#
# COMPACT_ATOMS: atom_id res chain seq x y z
N GLU A 1 4.99 -16.18 2.22
CA GLU A 1 5.53 -15.45 3.39
C GLU A 1 6.05 -14.04 3.05
N GLU A 2 6.00 -13.64 1.79
CA GLU A 2 6.59 -12.36 1.31
C GLU A 2 5.99 -11.12 2.01
N ASN A 3 4.77 -11.24 2.56
CA ASN A 3 4.06 -10.15 3.23
C ASN A 3 3.91 -10.34 4.76
N LEU A 4 4.63 -11.30 5.36
CA LEU A 4 4.46 -11.64 6.79
C LEU A 4 4.77 -10.44 7.70
N ASP A 5 5.89 -9.76 7.48
CA ASP A 5 6.28 -8.60 8.30
C ASP A 5 5.24 -7.47 8.22
N GLN A 6 4.68 -7.25 7.04
CA GLN A 6 3.64 -6.26 6.81
C GLN A 6 2.32 -6.66 7.47
N SER A 7 1.99 -7.95 7.45
CA SER A 7 0.82 -8.50 8.15
C SER A 7 0.95 -8.35 9.67
N ILE A 8 2.12 -8.68 10.24
CA ILE A 8 2.41 -8.50 11.67
C ILE A 8 2.27 -7.03 12.06
N LYS A 9 2.78 -6.12 11.24
CA LYS A 9 2.70 -4.68 11.48
C LYS A 9 1.25 -4.18 11.46
N LEU A 10 0.47 -4.57 10.46
CA LEU A 10 -0.96 -4.26 10.39
C LEU A 10 -1.71 -4.82 11.62
N ALA A 11 -1.43 -6.07 12.01
CA ALA A 11 -2.01 -6.68 13.20
C ALA A 11 -1.66 -5.91 14.48
N ALA A 12 -0.41 -5.43 14.61
CA ALA A 12 0.01 -4.62 15.76
C ALA A 12 -0.75 -3.29 15.86
N TYR A 13 -0.99 -2.60 14.74
CA TYR A 13 -1.81 -1.40 14.73
C TYR A 13 -3.26 -1.67 15.10
N VAL A 14 -3.84 -2.75 14.57
CA VAL A 14 -5.21 -3.14 14.92
C VAL A 14 -5.30 -3.48 16.41
N GLN A 15 -4.35 -4.25 16.95
CA GLN A 15 -4.31 -4.59 18.37
C GLN A 15 -4.20 -3.33 19.25
N GLN A 16 -3.33 -2.40 18.89
CA GLN A 16 -3.17 -1.13 19.61
C GLN A 16 -4.47 -0.31 19.60
N GLU A 17 -5.13 -0.18 18.46
CA GLU A 17 -6.39 0.56 18.35
C GLU A 17 -7.55 -0.14 19.04
N MET A 18 -7.60 -1.47 19.05
CA MET A 18 -8.57 -2.23 19.84
C MET A 18 -8.46 -1.91 21.34
N VAL A 19 -7.23 -1.74 21.86
CA VAL A 19 -7.00 -1.34 23.24
C VAL A 19 -7.36 0.11 23.48
N THR A 20 -6.85 1.03 22.64
CA THR A 20 -6.94 2.47 22.88
C THR A 20 -8.31 3.05 22.52
N THR A 21 -8.89 2.65 21.41
CA THR A 21 -10.17 3.17 20.89
C THR A 21 -11.36 2.34 21.36
N ALA A 22 -11.32 1.02 21.18
CA ALA A 22 -12.44 0.12 21.53
C ALA A 22 -12.40 -0.39 22.99
N LYS A 23 -11.36 -0.02 23.77
CA LYS A 23 -11.17 -0.40 25.17
C LYS A 23 -11.19 -1.93 25.38
N ARG A 24 -10.71 -2.66 24.39
CA ARG A 24 -10.60 -4.13 24.49
C ARG A 24 -9.32 -4.53 25.23
N ARG A 25 -9.35 -5.71 25.82
CA ARG A 25 -8.18 -6.28 26.49
C ARG A 25 -7.11 -6.59 25.44
N ASP A 26 -5.85 -6.25 25.73
CA ASP A 26 -4.72 -6.67 24.92
C ASP A 26 -4.52 -8.19 25.00
N ARG A 27 -4.52 -8.84 23.84
CA ARG A 27 -4.30 -10.29 23.69
C ARG A 27 -3.07 -10.59 22.85
N LEU A 28 -2.31 -9.57 22.52
CA LEU A 28 -1.13 -9.62 21.68
C LEU A 28 -1.45 -10.04 20.22
N VAL A 29 -0.45 -9.88 19.35
CA VAL A 29 -0.47 -10.44 17.99
C VAL A 29 0.05 -11.87 18.04
N LYS A 30 -0.64 -12.79 17.36
CA LYS A 30 -0.27 -14.20 17.28
C LYS A 30 -0.13 -14.60 15.82
N GLN A 31 0.76 -15.54 15.56
CA GLN A 31 0.90 -16.18 14.26
C GLN A 31 0.27 -17.58 14.30
N ALA A 32 -0.47 -17.90 13.25
CA ALA A 32 -1.05 -19.23 13.05
C ALA A 32 -1.20 -19.51 11.54
N GLY A 33 -1.13 -20.78 11.19
CA GLY A 33 -1.19 -21.25 9.79
C GLY A 33 -2.62 -21.31 9.25
N PHE A 34 -3.34 -20.20 9.22
CA PHE A 34 -4.67 -20.13 8.61
C PHE A 34 -4.57 -20.11 7.08
N VAL A 35 -5.19 -21.07 6.42
CA VAL A 35 -5.20 -21.18 4.95
C VAL A 35 -5.66 -19.88 4.28
N VAL A 36 -6.71 -19.25 4.81
CA VAL A 36 -7.25 -17.99 4.31
C VAL A 36 -6.23 -16.83 4.32
N LEU A 37 -5.24 -16.86 5.21
CA LEU A 37 -4.17 -15.87 5.26
C LEU A 37 -2.98 -16.28 4.41
N TYR A 38 -2.70 -17.59 4.37
CA TYR A 38 -1.55 -18.14 3.66
C TYR A 38 -1.66 -17.99 2.12
N GLU A 39 -2.87 -18.12 1.58
CA GLU A 39 -3.13 -18.05 0.14
C GLU A 39 -3.25 -16.61 -0.40
N THR A 40 -3.15 -15.59 0.46
CA THR A 40 -3.22 -14.21 -0.02
C THR A 40 -1.87 -13.70 -0.50
N ILE A 41 -1.89 -12.90 -1.55
CA ILE A 41 -0.71 -12.19 -2.09
C ILE A 41 -0.53 -10.79 -1.49
N LEU A 42 -1.37 -10.42 -0.53
CA LEU A 42 -1.38 -9.12 0.16
C LEU A 42 -1.15 -9.32 1.66
N PRO A 43 -0.70 -8.30 2.38
CA PRO A 43 -0.72 -8.30 3.83
C PRO A 43 -2.13 -8.61 4.35
N SER A 44 -2.26 -9.65 5.16
CA SER A 44 -3.55 -10.16 5.61
C SER A 44 -3.53 -10.55 7.08
N ILE A 45 -4.63 -10.27 7.78
CA ILE A 45 -4.80 -10.56 9.20
C ILE A 45 -6.19 -11.13 9.47
N LEU A 46 -6.29 -11.95 10.51
CA LEU A 46 -7.55 -12.37 11.09
C LEU A 46 -7.76 -11.60 12.40
N VAL A 47 -8.88 -10.89 12.51
CA VAL A 47 -9.21 -10.11 13.71
C VAL A 47 -10.26 -10.84 14.53
N GLU A 48 -9.90 -11.26 15.74
CA GLU A 48 -10.83 -11.81 16.71
C GLU A 48 -11.33 -10.69 17.63
N THR A 49 -12.59 -10.30 17.48
CA THR A 49 -13.17 -9.14 18.17
C THR A 49 -13.54 -9.39 19.61
N GLY A 50 -13.73 -10.66 20.01
CA GLY A 50 -14.04 -11.09 21.38
C GLY A 50 -14.72 -12.45 21.43
N PHE A 51 -15.06 -12.91 22.64
CA PHE A 51 -15.72 -14.19 22.89
C PHE A 51 -17.23 -14.01 23.06
N LEU A 52 -18.02 -14.54 22.13
CA LEU A 52 -19.49 -14.53 22.22
C LEU A 52 -20.03 -15.29 23.44
N SER A 53 -19.31 -16.32 23.89
CA SER A 53 -19.65 -17.10 25.09
C SER A 53 -19.45 -16.34 26.41
N ASN A 54 -18.71 -15.24 26.41
CA ASN A 54 -18.60 -14.36 27.57
C ASN A 54 -19.75 -13.33 27.53
N ALA A 55 -20.60 -13.32 28.55
CA ALA A 55 -21.80 -12.50 28.60
C ALA A 55 -21.52 -11.01 28.39
N ASN A 56 -20.44 -10.46 28.99
CA ASN A 56 -20.10 -9.05 28.86
C ASN A 56 -19.54 -8.73 27.45
N GLU A 57 -18.68 -9.60 26.93
CA GLU A 57 -18.13 -9.40 25.57
C GLU A 57 -19.22 -9.60 24.51
N GLY A 58 -20.06 -10.63 24.66
CA GLY A 58 -21.18 -10.86 23.75
C GLY A 58 -22.17 -9.70 23.74
N ALA A 59 -22.53 -9.14 24.91
CA ALA A 59 -23.38 -7.96 24.99
C ALA A 59 -22.73 -6.72 24.31
N PHE A 60 -21.43 -6.52 24.51
CA PHE A 60 -20.69 -5.45 23.85
C PHE A 60 -20.69 -5.62 22.32
N LEU A 61 -20.38 -6.81 21.83
CA LEU A 61 -20.31 -7.12 20.39
C LEU A 61 -21.68 -6.99 19.71
N ASN A 62 -22.77 -7.22 20.46
CA ASN A 62 -24.15 -7.09 19.95
C ASN A 62 -24.74 -5.68 20.11
N SER A 63 -23.97 -4.71 20.64
CA SER A 63 -24.42 -3.33 20.78
C SER A 63 -23.91 -2.44 19.64
N ASP A 64 -24.71 -1.48 19.18
CA ASP A 64 -24.31 -0.49 18.16
C ASP A 64 -23.04 0.24 18.56
N LYS A 65 -22.93 0.67 19.83
CA LYS A 65 -21.75 1.34 20.37
C LYS A 65 -20.50 0.44 20.31
N GLY A 66 -20.64 -0.85 20.60
CA GLY A 66 -19.55 -1.82 20.55
C GLY A 66 -19.07 -2.01 19.10
N GLN A 67 -20.00 -2.21 18.19
CA GLN A 67 -19.73 -2.39 16.76
C GLN A 67 -19.06 -1.13 16.16
N GLU A 68 -19.59 0.05 16.45
CA GLU A 68 -19.01 1.32 16.00
C GLU A 68 -17.59 1.53 16.54
N SER A 69 -17.35 1.24 17.83
CA SER A 69 -16.03 1.41 18.42
C SER A 69 -14.99 0.46 17.84
N ILE A 70 -15.36 -0.79 17.53
CA ILE A 70 -14.50 -1.77 16.86
C ILE A 70 -14.22 -1.32 15.41
N ALA A 71 -15.26 -0.92 14.67
CA ALA A 71 -15.11 -0.44 13.30
C ALA A 71 -14.17 0.78 13.23
N LYS A 72 -14.34 1.72 14.16
CA LYS A 72 -13.47 2.89 14.29
C LYS A 72 -12.03 2.51 14.62
N ALA A 73 -11.82 1.56 15.54
CA ALA A 73 -10.47 1.06 15.85
C ALA A 73 -9.79 0.45 14.63
N MET A 74 -10.49 -0.39 13.87
CA MET A 74 -9.95 -0.98 12.64
C MET A 74 -9.66 0.08 11.57
N ALA A 75 -10.58 1.03 11.36
CA ALA A 75 -10.36 2.12 10.40
C ALA A 75 -9.13 2.96 10.75
N ASN A 76 -8.98 3.35 12.03
CA ASN A 76 -7.82 4.10 12.50
C ASN A 76 -6.51 3.33 12.27
N ALA A 77 -6.49 2.03 12.56
CA ALA A 77 -5.33 1.17 12.36
C ALA A 77 -4.92 1.08 10.88
N ILE A 78 -5.90 0.92 9.98
CA ILE A 78 -5.66 0.86 8.52
C ILE A 78 -5.09 2.19 8.02
N VAL A 79 -5.63 3.33 8.50
CA VAL A 79 -5.10 4.66 8.14
C VAL A 79 -3.66 4.82 8.61
N LYS A 80 -3.33 4.45 9.85
CA LYS A 80 -1.96 4.51 10.38
C LYS A 80 -1.01 3.61 9.57
N TYR A 81 -1.43 2.38 9.28
CA TYR A 81 -0.65 1.46 8.46
C TYR A 81 -0.38 2.03 7.06
N ARG A 82 -1.42 2.56 6.40
CA ARG A 82 -1.29 3.21 5.09
C ARG A 82 -0.30 4.37 5.12
N ASP A 83 -0.41 5.24 6.12
CA ASP A 83 0.38 6.46 6.19
C ASP A 83 1.86 6.13 6.47
N GLU A 84 2.13 5.15 7.32
CA GLU A 84 3.50 4.68 7.54
C GLU A 84 4.07 3.95 6.32
N PHE A 85 3.26 3.13 5.65
CA PHE A 85 3.68 2.46 4.42
C PHE A 85 4.01 3.47 3.32
N ALA A 86 3.19 4.52 3.17
CA ALA A 86 3.45 5.60 2.24
C ALA A 86 4.71 6.38 2.61
N LEU A 87 4.90 6.70 3.90
CA LEU A 87 6.09 7.38 4.40
C LEU A 87 7.37 6.55 4.19
N ASN A 88 7.33 5.27 4.51
CA ASN A 88 8.45 4.35 4.29
C ASN A 88 8.80 4.23 2.80
N SER A 89 7.80 4.20 1.92
CA SER A 89 8.02 4.20 0.47
C SER A 89 8.68 5.49 -0.03
N LEU A 90 8.45 6.62 0.65
CA LEU A 90 9.09 7.90 0.35
C LEU A 90 10.52 8.01 0.93
N ILE A 91 10.76 7.43 2.11
CA ILE A 91 12.04 7.57 2.85
C ILE A 91 13.05 6.50 2.43
N ILE A 92 12.60 5.26 2.27
CA ILE A 92 13.53 4.12 2.05
C ILE A 92 13.92 4.02 0.57
N GLY A 93 13.17 4.65 -0.34
CA GLY A 93 13.35 4.39 -1.76
C GLY A 93 13.17 2.89 -2.08
N PRO A 94 13.26 2.48 -3.32
CA PRO A 94 13.15 1.06 -3.64
C PRO A 94 14.31 0.28 -3.02
N VAL A 95 13.98 -0.85 -2.39
CA VAL A 95 14.95 -1.75 -1.76
C VAL A 95 15.98 -2.17 -2.81
N PRO A 96 17.31 -2.02 -2.54
CA PRO A 96 18.33 -2.43 -3.52
C PRO A 96 18.15 -3.91 -3.91
N GLY A 97 18.06 -4.17 -5.21
CA GLY A 97 17.85 -5.51 -5.76
C GLY A 97 16.40 -5.91 -5.99
N LYS A 98 15.41 -5.08 -5.64
CA LYS A 98 14.00 -5.37 -5.95
C LYS A 98 13.64 -4.91 -7.38
N GLU A 99 12.96 -5.79 -8.11
CA GLU A 99 12.41 -5.44 -9.42
C GLU A 99 11.30 -4.40 -9.26
N VAL A 100 11.45 -3.27 -9.91
CA VAL A 100 10.41 -2.24 -10.01
C VAL A 100 10.06 -1.98 -11.46
N PHE A 101 8.81 -1.69 -11.68
CA PHE A 101 8.28 -1.36 -13.00
C PHE A 101 7.85 0.10 -13.02
N SER A 102 8.16 0.79 -14.09
CA SER A 102 7.75 2.19 -14.32
C SER A 102 7.27 2.34 -15.74
N VAL A 103 6.52 3.38 -16.01
CA VAL A 103 6.04 3.66 -17.37
C VAL A 103 6.91 4.77 -17.97
N GLN A 104 7.65 4.46 -19.02
CA GLN A 104 8.35 5.49 -19.79
C GLN A 104 7.33 6.23 -20.67
N LEU A 105 7.24 7.55 -20.51
CA LEU A 105 6.31 8.40 -21.25
C LEU A 105 6.89 8.85 -22.60
N PHE A 106 8.10 9.37 -22.57
CA PHE A 106 8.86 9.85 -23.73
C PHE A 106 10.32 10.10 -23.36
N ALA A 107 11.13 10.39 -24.37
CA ALA A 107 12.50 10.86 -24.21
C ALA A 107 12.70 12.18 -24.98
N THR A 108 13.51 13.09 -24.43
CA THR A 108 13.79 14.40 -25.02
C THR A 108 15.12 14.95 -24.52
N ASP A 109 15.71 15.88 -25.24
CA ASP A 109 16.87 16.68 -24.82
C ASP A 109 16.51 17.78 -23.81
N LYS A 110 15.23 18.17 -23.76
CA LYS A 110 14.73 19.25 -22.90
C LYS A 110 14.48 18.81 -21.48
N THR A 111 14.78 19.69 -20.52
CA THR A 111 14.43 19.48 -19.12
C THR A 111 13.05 20.04 -18.83
N HIS A 112 12.17 19.19 -18.26
CA HIS A 112 10.84 19.58 -17.78
C HIS A 112 10.76 19.39 -16.26
N SER A 113 10.20 20.39 -15.55
CA SER A 113 9.84 20.20 -14.14
C SER A 113 8.80 19.08 -14.00
N SER A 114 8.87 18.32 -12.91
CA SER A 114 7.89 17.24 -12.61
C SER A 114 6.43 17.72 -12.54
N THR A 115 6.21 19.01 -12.41
CA THR A 115 4.88 19.66 -12.40
C THR A 115 4.48 20.28 -13.75
N ALA A 116 5.33 20.16 -14.79
CA ALA A 116 5.08 20.77 -16.08
C ALA A 116 3.79 20.25 -16.73
N SER A 117 3.08 21.12 -17.44
CA SER A 117 1.81 20.81 -18.11
C SER A 117 1.93 19.68 -19.15
N VAL A 118 3.14 19.47 -19.69
CA VAL A 118 3.43 18.37 -20.63
C VAL A 118 3.06 16.99 -20.08
N PHE A 119 3.10 16.80 -18.75
CA PHE A 119 2.73 15.54 -18.11
C PHE A 119 1.23 15.37 -17.90
N LYS A 120 0.40 16.35 -18.26
CA LYS A 120 -1.06 16.30 -18.23
C LYS A 120 -1.64 15.85 -16.87
N GLY A 121 -0.95 16.26 -15.79
CA GLY A 121 -1.34 15.94 -14.40
C GLY A 121 -0.93 14.56 -13.92
N LEU A 122 -0.17 13.78 -14.66
CA LEU A 122 0.41 12.53 -14.16
C LEU A 122 1.43 12.81 -13.06
N LYS A 123 1.34 12.07 -11.95
CA LYS A 123 2.27 12.16 -10.80
C LYS A 123 2.37 10.79 -10.12
N PRO A 124 3.54 10.44 -9.57
CA PRO A 124 4.84 11.11 -9.66
C PRO A 124 5.47 10.95 -11.04
N VAL A 125 6.25 11.96 -11.47
CA VAL A 125 7.04 11.91 -12.70
C VAL A 125 8.48 12.32 -12.38
N TRP A 126 9.45 11.61 -12.95
CA TRP A 126 10.89 11.92 -12.87
C TRP A 126 11.58 11.55 -14.19
N TYR A 127 12.86 11.87 -14.32
CA TYR A 127 13.63 11.49 -15.48
C TYR A 127 14.98 10.88 -15.11
N GLU A 128 15.53 10.13 -16.05
CA GLU A 128 16.91 9.64 -16.05
C GLU A 128 17.58 10.13 -17.33
N GLU A 129 18.81 10.58 -17.20
CA GLU A 129 19.62 11.00 -18.36
C GLU A 129 20.47 9.82 -18.83
N LYS A 130 20.36 9.52 -20.11
CA LYS A 130 21.17 8.50 -20.76
C LYS A 130 21.36 8.87 -22.24
N ASP A 131 22.59 8.78 -22.70
CA ASP A 131 22.97 9.07 -24.08
C ASP A 131 22.55 10.49 -24.55
N GLY A 132 22.63 11.49 -23.64
CA GLY A 132 22.25 12.88 -23.91
C GLY A 132 20.73 13.13 -23.94
N LEU A 133 19.92 12.13 -23.69
CA LEU A 133 18.46 12.25 -23.64
C LEU A 133 17.94 12.05 -22.22
N LYS A 134 16.93 12.83 -21.85
CA LYS A 134 16.15 12.69 -20.63
C LYS A 134 14.93 11.81 -20.90
N ARG A 135 14.91 10.62 -20.31
CA ARG A 135 13.81 9.66 -20.39
C ARG A 135 12.88 9.90 -19.20
N TYR A 136 11.65 10.33 -19.46
CA TYR A 136 10.66 10.64 -18.44
C TYR A 136 9.82 9.44 -18.10
N PHE A 137 9.71 9.16 -16.79
CA PHE A 137 8.99 8.01 -16.22
C PHE A 137 7.83 8.49 -15.36
N TYR A 138 6.80 7.67 -15.32
CA TYR A 138 5.59 7.89 -14.53
C TYR A 138 5.28 6.68 -13.67
N GLY A 139 5.05 6.91 -12.39
CA GLY A 139 4.62 5.91 -11.43
C GLY A 139 5.62 4.78 -11.20
N GLU A 140 5.53 4.12 -10.09
CA GLU A 140 6.28 2.89 -9.77
C GLU A 140 5.31 1.81 -9.38
N ALA A 141 5.59 0.57 -9.77
CA ALA A 141 4.81 -0.61 -9.45
C ALA A 141 5.74 -1.78 -9.13
N THR A 142 5.28 -2.65 -8.26
CA THR A 142 6.01 -3.86 -7.84
C THR A 142 5.63 -5.10 -8.66
N SER A 143 4.68 -4.96 -9.59
CA SER A 143 4.27 -6.03 -10.50
C SER A 143 4.02 -5.50 -11.91
N GLN A 144 4.17 -6.39 -12.89
CA GLN A 144 3.86 -6.12 -14.29
C GLN A 144 2.37 -5.72 -14.48
N ALA A 145 1.46 -6.35 -13.75
CA ALA A 145 0.03 -6.06 -13.84
C ALA A 145 -0.28 -4.61 -13.41
N SER A 146 0.20 -4.20 -12.22
CA SER A 146 0.03 -2.83 -11.73
C SER A 146 0.72 -1.80 -12.62
N ALA A 147 1.86 -2.16 -13.24
CA ALA A 147 2.53 -1.29 -14.20
C ALA A 147 1.73 -1.10 -15.50
N ASN A 148 1.02 -2.13 -15.95
CA ASN A 148 0.12 -2.02 -17.09
C ASN A 148 -1.06 -1.08 -16.81
N ASP A 149 -1.59 -1.05 -15.58
CA ASP A 149 -2.64 -0.09 -15.19
C ASP A 149 -2.11 1.35 -15.26
N LEU A 150 -0.88 1.59 -14.79
CA LEU A 150 -0.23 2.88 -14.92
C LEU A 150 -0.05 3.27 -16.40
N ARG A 151 0.37 2.31 -17.24
CA ARG A 151 0.50 2.54 -18.69
C ARG A 151 -0.85 2.91 -19.33
N LEU A 152 -1.92 2.22 -18.99
CA LEU A 152 -3.25 2.53 -19.50
C LEU A 152 -3.68 3.96 -19.13
N ARG A 153 -3.42 4.39 -17.89
CA ARG A 153 -3.67 5.78 -17.47
C ARG A 153 -2.84 6.78 -18.26
N ALA A 154 -1.57 6.48 -18.54
CA ALA A 154 -0.72 7.35 -19.36
C ALA A 154 -1.26 7.44 -20.81
N VAL A 155 -1.68 6.32 -21.40
CA VAL A 155 -2.29 6.28 -22.73
C VAL A 155 -3.58 7.12 -22.79
N GLN A 156 -4.46 7.00 -21.78
CA GLN A 156 -5.67 7.82 -21.66
C GLN A 156 -5.38 9.32 -21.59
N LYS A 157 -4.24 9.67 -20.99
CA LYS A 157 -3.74 11.07 -20.94
C LYS A 157 -3.03 11.48 -22.23
N GLY A 158 -2.98 10.60 -23.24
CA GLY A 158 -2.47 10.90 -24.59
C GLY A 158 -0.99 10.58 -24.79
N PHE A 159 -0.37 9.79 -23.91
CA PHE A 159 0.96 9.22 -24.11
C PHE A 159 0.85 7.86 -24.82
N LYS A 160 0.51 7.89 -26.12
CA LYS A 160 0.17 6.68 -26.89
C LYS A 160 1.31 5.67 -26.97
N ASP A 161 2.55 6.15 -26.97
CA ASP A 161 3.77 5.34 -27.07
C ASP A 161 4.36 4.98 -25.71
N ALA A 162 3.61 5.21 -24.61
CA ALA A 162 4.06 4.87 -23.28
C ALA A 162 4.17 3.35 -23.10
N PHE A 163 5.29 2.88 -22.54
CA PHE A 163 5.55 1.47 -22.31
C PHE A 163 6.13 1.20 -20.92
N VAL A 164 5.92 -0.01 -20.44
CA VAL A 164 6.43 -0.46 -19.13
C VAL A 164 7.91 -0.78 -19.24
N VAL A 165 8.71 -0.27 -18.31
CA VAL A 165 10.14 -0.55 -18.16
C VAL A 165 10.35 -1.24 -16.83
N LYS A 166 11.04 -2.39 -16.86
CA LYS A 166 11.52 -3.07 -15.68
C LYS A 166 12.88 -2.49 -15.29
N LYS A 167 13.05 -2.16 -14.03
CA LYS A 167 14.30 -1.65 -13.45
C LYS A 167 14.73 -2.51 -12.27
N MET A 168 16.01 -2.69 -12.13
CA MET A 168 16.63 -3.21 -10.91
C MET A 168 17.14 -2.01 -10.12
N ARG A 169 16.70 -1.86 -8.89
CA ARG A 169 17.20 -0.80 -7.99
C ARG A 169 17.79 -1.41 -6.74
#